data_826184bf9d4d9653bc3d551d7545590f
#
_entry.id   826184bf9d4d9653bc3d551d7545590f
#
_cell.length_a   1.000
_cell.length_b   1.000
_cell.length_c   1.000
_cell.angle_alpha   90.00
_cell.angle_beta   90.00
_cell.angle_gamma   90.00
#
_symmetry.space_group_name_H-M   'P 1'
#
loop_
_entity.id
_entity.type
_entity.pdbx_description
1 polymer ?
#
loop_
_entity_poly.entity_id
_entity_poly.type
_entity_poly.pdbx_seq_one_letter_code
_entity_poly.pdbx_strand_id
1 'polypeptide(L)'
;MQAIPMTLRGAEKLREELDFLKSVRRPEIIAAIADAREHGDLKENAEYHAAREQQGFCEGRIKDIEAKLSNAQVIDVTKMPNNGRVIFGATVTVLNLDTDEEQTYRIVGDDEADFKQNLISVNSPIARGLIGKEEDDVVVIKTPGGEVEFEVIKVEYL
;
A
#
# COMPACT_ATOMS: atom_id res chain seq x y z
N MET A 1 -3.22 6.23 -19.37
CA MET A 1 -2.64 5.54 -18.21
C MET A 1 -3.64 4.57 -17.62
N GLN A 2 -3.17 3.41 -17.22
CA GLN A 2 -4.03 2.41 -16.59
C GLN A 2 -4.39 2.85 -15.16
N ALA A 3 -5.65 2.66 -14.80
CA ALA A 3 -6.09 2.87 -13.43
C ALA A 3 -5.42 1.82 -12.51
N ILE A 4 -4.92 2.27 -11.38
CA ILE A 4 -4.26 1.41 -10.40
C ILE A 4 -5.24 1.11 -9.28
N PRO A 5 -5.53 -0.18 -9.01
CA PRO A 5 -6.48 -0.51 -7.95
C PRO A 5 -5.93 -0.14 -6.57
N MET A 6 -6.79 0.38 -5.73
CA MET A 6 -6.45 0.84 -4.39
C MET A 6 -7.65 0.60 -3.49
N THR A 7 -7.42 0.16 -2.25
CA THR A 7 -8.53 0.05 -1.30
C THR A 7 -8.93 1.43 -0.82
N LEU A 8 -10.17 1.55 -0.34
CA LEU A 8 -10.65 2.82 0.24
C LEU A 8 -9.72 3.28 1.37
N ARG A 9 -9.30 2.37 2.25
CA ARG A 9 -8.39 2.68 3.35
C ARG A 9 -7.03 3.19 2.86
N GLY A 10 -6.50 2.56 1.81
CA GLY A 10 -5.24 3.00 1.21
C GLY A 10 -5.33 4.40 0.64
N ALA A 11 -6.42 4.70 -0.04
CA ALA A 11 -6.66 6.03 -0.58
C ALA A 11 -6.79 7.07 0.53
N GLU A 12 -7.50 6.74 1.60
CA GLU A 12 -7.64 7.63 2.76
C GLU A 12 -6.29 7.92 3.42
N LYS A 13 -5.46 6.90 3.61
CA LYS A 13 -4.12 7.06 4.18
C LYS A 13 -3.24 7.97 3.32
N LEU A 14 -3.29 7.80 2.01
CA LEU A 14 -2.52 8.65 1.10
C LEU A 14 -3.00 10.10 1.15
N ARG A 15 -4.31 10.32 1.23
CA ARG A 15 -4.88 11.67 1.36
C ARG A 15 -4.45 12.34 2.66
N GLU A 16 -4.46 11.58 3.76
CA GLU A 16 -4.00 12.07 5.07
C GLU A 16 -2.52 12.43 5.04
N GLU A 17 -1.69 11.58 4.45
CA GLU A 17 -0.26 11.85 4.31
C GLU A 17 -0.03 13.10 3.45
N LEU A 18 -0.75 13.21 2.33
CA LEU A 18 -0.65 14.38 1.44
C LEU A 18 -0.99 15.68 2.17
N ASP A 19 -2.08 15.67 2.93
CA ASP A 19 -2.50 16.83 3.71
C ASP A 19 -1.44 17.21 4.75
N PHE A 20 -0.91 16.22 5.47
CA PHE A 20 0.16 16.43 6.44
C PHE A 20 1.40 17.06 5.79
N LEU A 21 1.83 16.50 4.65
CA LEU A 21 3.02 17.00 3.95
C LEU A 21 2.83 18.44 3.49
N LYS A 22 1.67 18.79 3.00
CA LYS A 22 1.38 20.16 2.49
C LYS A 22 1.15 21.17 3.60
N SER A 23 0.45 20.79 4.66
CA SER A 23 0.00 21.73 5.70
C SER A 23 0.93 21.79 6.91
N VAL A 24 1.72 20.76 7.16
CA VAL A 24 2.62 20.68 8.32
C VAL A 24 4.07 20.59 7.92
N ARG A 25 4.44 19.53 7.19
CA ARG A 25 5.84 19.24 6.89
C ARG A 25 6.48 20.27 5.96
N ARG A 26 5.81 20.62 4.89
CA ARG A 26 6.33 21.64 3.95
C ARG A 26 6.59 22.98 4.63
N PRO A 27 5.63 23.54 5.40
CA PRO A 27 5.89 24.80 6.14
C PRO A 27 7.05 24.71 7.12
N GLU A 28 7.21 23.59 7.83
CA GLU A 28 8.34 23.39 8.74
C GLU A 28 9.67 23.44 8.01
N ILE A 29 9.74 22.80 6.84
CA ILE A 29 10.96 22.78 6.02
C ILE A 29 11.28 24.17 5.48
N ILE A 30 10.26 24.89 5.01
CA ILE A 30 10.42 26.26 4.51
C ILE A 30 10.97 27.17 5.62
N ALA A 31 10.43 27.03 6.83
CA ALA A 31 10.93 27.77 8.00
C ALA A 31 12.37 27.40 8.34
N ALA A 32 12.72 26.10 8.26
CA ALA A 32 14.07 25.64 8.52
C ALA A 32 15.08 26.19 7.50
N ILE A 33 14.69 26.28 6.23
CA ILE A 33 15.53 26.87 5.18
C ILE A 33 15.77 28.36 5.45
N ALA A 34 14.71 29.10 5.78
CA ALA A 34 14.83 30.52 6.10
C ALA A 34 15.74 30.74 7.30
N ASP A 35 15.59 29.94 8.33
CA ASP A 35 16.41 29.99 9.55
C ASP A 35 17.88 29.71 9.24
N ALA A 36 18.15 28.66 8.46
CA ALA A 36 19.50 28.29 8.08
C ALA A 36 20.19 29.39 7.25
N ARG A 37 19.46 30.10 6.42
CA ARG A 37 19.99 31.19 5.59
C ARG A 37 20.52 32.35 6.42
N GLU A 38 19.96 32.58 7.59
CA GLU A 38 20.39 33.63 8.49
C GLU A 38 21.77 33.40 9.08
N HIS A 39 22.27 32.15 9.02
CA HIS A 39 23.59 31.78 9.58
C HIS A 39 24.77 32.04 8.64
N GLY A 40 24.55 32.60 7.45
CA GLY A 40 25.63 33.06 6.57
C GLY A 40 25.86 32.20 5.35
N ASP A 41 27.12 31.77 5.12
CA ASP A 41 27.54 31.12 3.88
C ASP A 41 26.76 29.84 3.55
N LEU A 42 26.05 29.86 2.41
CA LEU A 42 25.21 28.74 1.98
C LEU A 42 26.02 27.54 1.51
N LYS A 43 27.22 27.72 0.98
CA LYS A 43 28.05 26.62 0.49
C LYS A 43 28.52 25.67 1.60
N GLU A 44 28.83 26.21 2.75
CA GLU A 44 29.39 25.46 3.88
C GLU A 44 28.36 25.27 5.00
N ASN A 45 27.14 25.72 4.79
CA ASN A 45 26.07 25.64 5.78
C ASN A 45 25.40 24.27 5.75
N ALA A 46 25.80 23.39 6.67
CA ALA A 46 25.28 22.03 6.76
C ALA A 46 23.76 22.01 7.05
N GLU A 47 23.28 22.94 7.86
CA GLU A 47 21.85 23.05 8.18
C GLU A 47 21.02 23.43 6.94
N TYR A 48 21.55 24.33 6.14
CA TYR A 48 20.91 24.73 4.88
C TYR A 48 20.83 23.54 3.91
N HIS A 49 21.93 22.82 3.73
CA HIS A 49 21.97 21.68 2.83
C HIS A 49 21.04 20.54 3.28
N ALA A 50 20.99 20.27 4.59
CA ALA A 50 20.09 19.27 5.16
C ALA A 50 18.62 19.65 4.94
N ALA A 51 18.28 20.92 5.15
CA ALA A 51 16.92 21.41 4.95
C ALA A 51 16.51 21.35 3.48
N ARG A 52 17.41 21.67 2.55
CA ARG A 52 17.17 21.56 1.12
C ARG A 52 16.96 20.12 0.68
N GLU A 53 17.71 19.18 1.24
CA GLU A 53 17.52 17.76 0.98
C GLU A 53 16.14 17.29 1.45
N GLN A 54 15.73 17.68 2.65
CA GLN A 54 14.41 17.38 3.17
C GLN A 54 13.30 17.99 2.29
N GLN A 55 13.53 19.18 1.76
CA GLN A 55 12.60 19.81 0.82
C GLN A 55 12.42 18.94 -0.43
N GLY A 56 13.52 18.44 -0.98
CA GLY A 56 13.47 17.54 -2.15
C GLY A 56 12.67 16.28 -1.88
N PHE A 57 12.87 15.63 -0.74
CA PHE A 57 12.12 14.44 -0.35
C PHE A 57 10.64 14.76 -0.16
N CYS A 58 10.32 15.86 0.51
CA CYS A 58 8.94 16.26 0.76
C CYS A 58 8.19 16.56 -0.56
N GLU A 59 8.76 17.37 -1.43
CA GLU A 59 8.14 17.72 -2.71
C GLU A 59 8.03 16.51 -3.63
N GLY A 60 9.02 15.64 -3.64
CA GLY A 60 8.99 14.40 -4.40
C GLY A 60 7.88 13.46 -3.91
N ARG A 61 7.72 13.32 -2.61
CA ARG A 61 6.66 12.49 -2.02
C ARG A 61 5.27 13.05 -2.33
N ILE A 62 5.11 14.38 -2.25
CA ILE A 62 3.85 15.04 -2.61
C ILE A 62 3.46 14.71 -4.05
N LYS A 63 4.38 14.87 -4.98
CA LYS A 63 4.13 14.56 -6.40
C LYS A 63 3.79 13.09 -6.61
N ASP A 64 4.50 12.19 -5.93
CA ASP A 64 4.26 10.76 -6.00
C ASP A 64 2.84 10.41 -5.53
N ILE A 65 2.42 10.93 -4.37
CA ILE A 65 1.08 10.69 -3.85
C ILE A 65 0.02 11.27 -4.77
N GLU A 66 0.21 12.50 -5.26
CA GLU A 66 -0.74 13.14 -6.17
C GLU A 66 -0.91 12.33 -7.45
N ALA A 67 0.17 11.80 -8.00
CA ALA A 67 0.11 10.94 -9.19
C ALA A 67 -0.63 9.64 -8.90
N LYS A 68 -0.36 9.01 -7.76
CA LYS A 68 -1.04 7.77 -7.35
C LYS A 68 -2.54 7.98 -7.17
N LEU A 69 -2.94 9.03 -6.47
CA LEU A 69 -4.35 9.34 -6.27
C LEU A 69 -5.05 9.71 -7.58
N SER A 70 -4.37 10.40 -8.47
CA SER A 70 -4.89 10.78 -9.78
C SER A 70 -5.20 9.56 -10.66
N ASN A 71 -4.41 8.49 -10.53
CA ASN A 71 -4.54 7.28 -11.33
C ASN A 71 -5.25 6.14 -10.58
N ALA A 72 -5.71 6.38 -9.35
CA ALA A 72 -6.29 5.34 -8.53
C ALA A 72 -7.70 4.99 -8.97
N GLN A 73 -7.97 3.67 -9.00
CA GLN A 73 -9.31 3.14 -9.01
C GLN A 73 -9.60 2.66 -7.58
N VAL A 74 -10.37 3.45 -6.83
CA VAL A 74 -10.67 3.13 -5.44
C VAL A 74 -11.78 2.10 -5.39
N ILE A 75 -11.52 0.98 -4.72
CA ILE A 75 -12.46 -0.13 -4.62
C ILE A 75 -12.84 -0.32 -3.15
N ASP A 76 -14.14 -0.23 -2.88
CA ASP A 76 -14.72 -0.47 -1.57
C ASP A 76 -15.52 -1.76 -1.60
N VAL A 77 -14.92 -2.85 -1.12
CA VAL A 77 -15.56 -4.18 -1.15
C VAL A 77 -16.74 -4.27 -0.20
N THR A 78 -16.83 -3.40 0.79
CA THR A 78 -17.95 -3.42 1.75
C THR A 78 -19.28 -3.09 1.08
N LYS A 79 -19.23 -2.44 -0.10
CA LYS A 79 -20.42 -2.09 -0.89
C LYS A 79 -20.78 -3.15 -1.92
N MET A 80 -20.02 -4.22 -2.00
CA MET A 80 -20.25 -5.30 -2.96
C MET A 80 -20.90 -6.48 -2.28
N PRO A 81 -21.84 -7.18 -2.96
CA PRO A 81 -22.40 -8.39 -2.40
C PRO A 81 -21.33 -9.48 -2.34
N ASN A 82 -21.20 -10.11 -1.17
CA ASN A 82 -20.25 -11.19 -0.99
C ASN A 82 -20.83 -12.50 -1.53
N ASN A 83 -20.27 -12.96 -2.64
CA ASN A 83 -20.66 -14.23 -3.27
C ASN A 83 -19.64 -15.35 -3.04
N GLY A 84 -18.71 -15.16 -2.10
CA GLY A 84 -17.67 -16.14 -1.79
C GLY A 84 -16.47 -16.10 -2.73
N ARG A 85 -16.44 -15.19 -3.69
CA ARG A 85 -15.36 -15.08 -4.66
C ARG A 85 -14.28 -14.12 -4.18
N VAL A 86 -13.02 -14.51 -4.37
CA VAL A 86 -11.86 -13.68 -4.06
C VAL A 86 -11.71 -12.59 -5.12
N ILE A 87 -11.80 -11.34 -4.67
CA ILE A 87 -11.61 -10.16 -5.52
C ILE A 87 -10.59 -9.25 -4.85
N PHE A 88 -10.14 -8.22 -5.59
CA PHE A 88 -9.29 -7.18 -5.01
C PHE A 88 -9.97 -6.57 -3.77
N GLY A 89 -9.20 -6.42 -2.70
CA GLY A 89 -9.69 -5.87 -1.44
C GLY A 89 -10.30 -6.89 -0.49
N ALA A 90 -10.52 -8.13 -0.95
CA ALA A 90 -11.09 -9.19 -0.11
C ALA A 90 -10.13 -9.64 0.99
N THR A 91 -10.70 -10.06 2.10
CA THR A 91 -9.98 -10.69 3.20
C THR A 91 -10.22 -12.19 3.09
N VAL A 92 -9.14 -12.95 2.87
CA VAL A 92 -9.21 -14.38 2.54
C VAL A 92 -8.49 -15.17 3.62
N THR A 93 -9.19 -16.13 4.20
CA THR A 93 -8.58 -17.11 5.11
C THR A 93 -8.28 -18.36 4.30
N VAL A 94 -7.02 -18.78 4.32
CA VAL A 94 -6.55 -19.96 3.60
C VAL A 94 -5.93 -20.96 4.57
N LEU A 95 -6.06 -22.25 4.25
CA LEU A 95 -5.41 -23.34 4.97
C LEU A 95 -4.28 -23.86 4.11
N ASN A 96 -3.05 -23.84 4.65
CA ASN A 96 -1.92 -24.46 4.00
C ASN A 96 -2.05 -25.98 4.21
N LEU A 97 -2.31 -26.72 3.14
CA LEU A 97 -2.56 -28.14 3.21
C LEU A 97 -1.30 -28.95 3.55
N ASP A 98 -0.12 -28.38 3.36
CA ASP A 98 1.14 -29.04 3.69
C ASP A 98 1.48 -28.94 5.18
N THR A 99 1.13 -27.83 5.83
CA THR A 99 1.48 -27.54 7.23
C THR A 99 0.29 -27.52 8.19
N ASP A 100 -0.94 -27.57 7.67
CA ASP A 100 -2.18 -27.43 8.45
C ASP A 100 -2.33 -26.08 9.17
N GLU A 101 -1.59 -25.06 8.72
CA GLU A 101 -1.70 -23.72 9.30
C GLU A 101 -2.67 -22.86 8.52
N GLU A 102 -3.50 -22.09 9.23
CA GLU A 102 -4.37 -21.10 8.65
C GLU A 102 -3.69 -19.74 8.64
N GLN A 103 -3.90 -18.99 7.56
CA GLN A 103 -3.46 -17.60 7.43
C GLN A 103 -4.61 -16.78 6.86
N THR A 104 -4.73 -15.54 7.33
CA THR A 104 -5.71 -14.61 6.79
C THR A 104 -4.97 -13.47 6.12
N TYR A 105 -5.23 -13.26 4.83
CA TYR A 105 -4.61 -12.20 4.03
C TYR A 105 -5.66 -11.24 3.52
N ARG A 106 -5.28 -9.98 3.39
CA ARG A 106 -6.07 -9.01 2.65
C ARG A 106 -5.32 -8.64 1.37
N ILE A 107 -6.01 -8.67 0.24
CA ILE A 107 -5.43 -8.33 -1.05
C ILE A 107 -5.58 -6.83 -1.28
N VAL A 108 -4.45 -6.14 -1.38
CA VAL A 108 -4.39 -4.67 -1.45
C VAL A 108 -3.53 -4.23 -2.63
N GLY A 109 -3.45 -2.92 -2.87
CA GLY A 109 -2.56 -2.37 -3.87
C GLY A 109 -1.10 -2.45 -3.46
N ASP A 110 -0.18 -2.31 -4.41
CA ASP A 110 1.26 -2.41 -4.15
C ASP A 110 1.73 -1.49 -3.03
N ASP A 111 1.22 -0.26 -3.00
CA ASP A 111 1.62 0.75 -2.02
C ASP A 111 1.10 0.48 -0.61
N GLU A 112 0.06 -0.34 -0.51
CA GLU A 112 -0.56 -0.68 0.78
C GLU A 112 0.01 -1.96 1.38
N ALA A 113 0.76 -2.74 0.59
CA ALA A 113 1.22 -4.06 0.99
C ALA A 113 2.15 -3.98 2.20
N ASP A 114 1.87 -4.82 3.19
CA ASP A 114 2.69 -4.97 4.39
C ASP A 114 2.52 -6.39 4.90
N PHE A 115 3.50 -7.22 4.62
CA PHE A 115 3.46 -8.64 4.95
C PHE A 115 3.31 -8.88 6.46
N LYS A 116 3.84 -8.00 7.28
CA LYS A 116 3.72 -8.09 8.74
C LYS A 116 2.27 -7.96 9.22
N GLN A 117 1.45 -7.23 8.47
CA GLN A 117 0.03 -7.07 8.77
C GLN A 117 -0.85 -7.99 7.92
N ASN A 118 -0.25 -8.93 7.19
CA ASN A 118 -0.94 -9.82 6.26
C ASN A 118 -1.67 -9.07 5.14
N LEU A 119 -1.14 -7.91 4.76
CA LEU A 119 -1.60 -7.15 3.59
C LEU A 119 -0.71 -7.52 2.41
N ILE A 120 -1.26 -8.29 1.48
CA ILE A 120 -0.49 -8.78 0.33
C ILE A 120 -0.85 -7.99 -0.93
N SER A 121 0.16 -7.71 -1.74
CA SER A 121 -0.05 -7.01 -3.02
C SER A 121 -0.87 -7.87 -3.97
N VAL A 122 -1.77 -7.23 -4.70
CA VAL A 122 -2.54 -7.85 -5.78
C VAL A 122 -1.63 -8.51 -6.82
N ASN A 123 -0.39 -8.05 -6.94
CA ASN A 123 0.61 -8.57 -7.89
C ASN A 123 1.48 -9.69 -7.29
N SER A 124 1.30 -10.01 -6.01
CA SER A 124 2.06 -11.09 -5.37
C SER A 124 1.61 -12.47 -5.90
N PRO A 125 2.50 -13.48 -5.84
CA PRO A 125 2.13 -14.83 -6.27
C PRO A 125 0.90 -15.40 -5.55
N ILE A 126 0.81 -15.19 -4.25
CA ILE A 126 -0.34 -15.66 -3.45
C ILE A 126 -1.62 -15.00 -3.92
N ALA A 127 -1.63 -13.67 -4.03
CA ALA A 127 -2.81 -12.92 -4.47
C ALA A 127 -3.24 -13.33 -5.88
N ARG A 128 -2.30 -13.46 -6.80
CA ARG A 128 -2.59 -13.87 -8.18
C ARG A 128 -3.21 -15.27 -8.25
N GLY A 129 -2.75 -16.16 -7.39
CA GLY A 129 -3.30 -17.52 -7.32
C GLY A 129 -4.69 -17.57 -6.70
N LEU A 130 -5.00 -16.64 -5.80
CA LEU A 130 -6.28 -16.62 -5.07
C LEU A 130 -7.37 -15.88 -5.81
N ILE A 131 -7.05 -14.78 -6.52
CA ILE A 131 -8.05 -13.96 -7.20
C ILE A 131 -8.84 -14.79 -8.21
N GLY A 132 -10.17 -14.71 -8.15
CA GLY A 132 -11.08 -15.46 -9.00
C GLY A 132 -11.48 -16.81 -8.41
N LYS A 133 -10.85 -17.25 -7.33
CA LYS A 133 -11.21 -18.48 -6.65
C LYS A 133 -12.39 -18.22 -5.70
N GLU A 134 -13.05 -19.30 -5.28
CA GLU A 134 -14.19 -19.24 -4.38
C GLU A 134 -13.91 -20.04 -3.12
N GLU A 135 -14.73 -19.85 -2.10
CA GLU A 135 -14.67 -20.66 -0.89
C GLU A 135 -14.71 -22.15 -1.26
N ASP A 136 -13.93 -22.93 -0.54
CA ASP A 136 -13.73 -24.38 -0.72
C ASP A 136 -12.85 -24.77 -1.91
N ASP A 137 -12.42 -23.84 -2.74
CA ASP A 137 -11.47 -24.13 -3.81
C ASP A 137 -10.09 -24.47 -3.24
N VAL A 138 -9.39 -25.39 -3.91
CA VAL A 138 -8.01 -25.72 -3.62
C VAL A 138 -7.13 -25.18 -4.74
N VAL A 139 -6.09 -24.43 -4.39
CA VAL A 139 -5.17 -23.82 -5.36
C VAL A 139 -3.74 -24.22 -5.07
N VAL A 140 -2.97 -24.43 -6.13
CA VAL A 140 -1.52 -24.63 -6.04
C VAL A 140 -0.87 -23.32 -6.44
N ILE A 141 -0.08 -22.75 -5.53
CA ILE A 141 0.58 -21.47 -5.74
C ILE A 141 2.10 -21.68 -5.81
N LYS A 142 2.71 -21.16 -6.88
CA LYS A 142 4.15 -21.19 -7.03
C LYS A 142 4.76 -20.00 -6.31
N THR A 143 5.58 -20.29 -5.31
CA THR A 143 6.32 -19.26 -4.58
C THR A 143 7.81 -19.46 -4.80
N PRO A 144 8.67 -18.49 -4.44
CA PRO A 144 10.11 -18.67 -4.52
C PRO A 144 10.63 -19.87 -3.71
N GLY A 145 9.92 -20.27 -2.66
CA GLY A 145 10.25 -21.43 -1.85
C GLY A 145 9.70 -22.75 -2.36
N GLY A 146 8.99 -22.75 -3.51
CA GLY A 146 8.38 -23.95 -4.10
C GLY A 146 6.87 -23.83 -4.23
N GLU A 147 6.22 -24.92 -4.60
CA GLU A 147 4.76 -24.96 -4.72
C GLU A 147 4.12 -25.19 -3.36
N VAL A 148 3.07 -24.44 -3.07
CA VAL A 148 2.28 -24.57 -1.84
C VAL A 148 0.82 -24.76 -2.23
N GLU A 149 0.15 -25.70 -1.59
CA GLU A 149 -1.25 -25.99 -1.82
C GLU A 149 -2.09 -25.37 -0.72
N PHE A 150 -3.05 -24.52 -1.10
CA PHE A 150 -3.96 -23.82 -0.18
C PHE A 150 -5.41 -24.19 -0.46
N GLU A 151 -6.20 -24.31 0.60
CA GLU A 151 -7.65 -24.37 0.49
C GLU A 151 -8.21 -23.01 0.92
N VAL A 152 -9.13 -22.46 0.15
CA VAL A 152 -9.83 -21.20 0.50
C VAL A 152 -10.92 -21.54 1.50
N ILE A 153 -10.72 -21.14 2.76
CA ILE A 153 -11.63 -21.45 3.85
C ILE A 153 -12.77 -20.43 3.92
N LYS A 154 -12.44 -19.14 3.81
CA LYS A 154 -13.40 -18.07 4.01
C LYS A 154 -13.01 -16.85 3.20
N VAL A 155 -14.00 -16.20 2.60
CA VAL A 155 -13.83 -14.93 1.88
C VAL A 155 -14.73 -13.89 2.50
N GLU A 156 -14.15 -12.80 2.98
CA GLU A 156 -14.87 -11.70 3.60
C GLU A 156 -14.59 -10.39 2.86
N TYR A 157 -15.62 -9.57 2.76
CA TYR A 157 -15.53 -8.22 2.15
C TYR A 157 -15.65 -7.20 3.28
N LEU A 158 -14.53 -6.98 3.99
CA LEU A 158 -14.48 -6.14 5.19
C LEU A 158 -14.06 -4.68 4.90
#